data_228f19441d4c9fbe530fa3991f96fb84
#
_entry.id   228f19441d4c9fbe530fa3991f96fb84
#
_cell.length_a   1.000
_cell.length_b   1.000
_cell.length_c   1.000
_cell.angle_alpha   90.00
_cell.angle_beta   90.00
_cell.angle_gamma   90.00
#
_symmetry.space_group_name_H-M   'P 1'
#
loop_
_entity.id
_entity.type
_entity.pdbx_description
1 polymer ?
#
loop_
_entity_poly.entity_id
_entity_poly.type
_entity_poly.pdbx_seq_one_letter_code
_entity_poly.pdbx_strand_id
1 'polypeptide(L)'
;MPDYLDTSAFIKLVRSEPESHALRRELAGRELVSSALLIVEGRRAARRYGELAARRARAALTAITMIALDEPILDAAAELDPAELRSLDALHLATAVSLGADIDRLYCYDIRLTDAARHVGIEVAQPR
;
A
#
# COMPACT_ATOMS: atom_id res chain seq x y z
N MET A 1 0.39 -12.45 -11.09
CA MET A 1 0.40 -12.26 -9.63
C MET A 1 0.05 -10.84 -9.30
N PRO A 2 -0.74 -10.60 -8.26
CA PRO A 2 -1.08 -9.22 -7.90
C PRO A 2 0.09 -8.46 -7.33
N ASP A 3 0.01 -7.14 -7.43
CA ASP A 3 0.93 -6.21 -6.80
C ASP A 3 0.27 -5.58 -5.57
N TYR A 4 1.06 -5.37 -4.53
CA TYR A 4 0.60 -4.75 -3.30
C TYR A 4 0.83 -3.24 -3.35
N LEU A 5 -0.19 -2.48 -2.95
CA LEU A 5 -0.11 -1.02 -2.80
C LEU A 5 -0.20 -0.62 -1.34
N ASP A 6 0.76 0.18 -0.86
CA ASP A 6 0.59 0.86 0.42
C ASP A 6 -0.16 2.19 0.23
N THR A 7 -0.39 2.91 1.31
CA THR A 7 -1.10 4.18 1.26
C THR A 7 -0.33 5.25 0.47
N SER A 8 1.00 5.28 0.57
CA SER A 8 1.82 6.27 -0.15
C SER A 8 1.69 6.13 -1.66
N ALA A 9 1.64 4.90 -2.17
CA ALA A 9 1.41 4.64 -3.58
C ALA A 9 -0.05 4.95 -3.98
N PHE A 10 -1.00 4.54 -3.15
CA PHE A 10 -2.42 4.78 -3.42
C PHE A 10 -2.73 6.26 -3.61
N ILE A 11 -2.18 7.13 -2.77
CA ILE A 11 -2.43 8.57 -2.84
C ILE A 11 -1.99 9.15 -4.19
N LYS A 12 -0.94 8.62 -4.79
CA LYS A 12 -0.49 9.06 -6.12
C LYS A 12 -1.47 8.69 -7.24
N LEU A 13 -2.39 7.76 -6.98
CA LEU A 13 -3.45 7.43 -7.94
C LEU A 13 -4.65 8.36 -7.84
N VAL A 14 -4.84 9.01 -6.70
CA VAL A 14 -6.02 9.87 -6.46
C VAL A 14 -5.70 11.35 -6.47
N ARG A 15 -4.43 11.70 -6.34
CA ARG A 15 -3.91 13.06 -6.39
C ARG A 15 -2.75 13.10 -7.39
N SER A 16 -2.69 14.15 -8.19
CA SER A 16 -1.58 14.32 -9.13
C SER A 16 -0.31 14.75 -8.39
N GLU A 17 0.70 13.89 -8.45
CA GLU A 17 2.04 14.10 -7.91
C GLU A 17 3.07 13.77 -8.99
N PRO A 18 4.36 14.15 -8.85
CA PRO A 18 5.34 13.90 -9.90
C PRO A 18 5.41 12.46 -10.40
N GLU A 19 5.24 11.48 -9.51
CA GLU A 19 5.36 10.06 -9.84
C GLU A 19 4.05 9.43 -10.34
N SER A 20 2.93 10.15 -10.27
CA SER A 20 1.59 9.58 -10.56
C SER A 20 1.48 8.99 -11.95
N HIS A 21 2.02 9.68 -12.96
CA HIS A 21 1.95 9.19 -14.34
C HIS A 21 2.72 7.88 -14.53
N ALA A 22 3.94 7.82 -14.02
CA ALA A 22 4.77 6.62 -14.11
C ALA A 22 4.12 5.45 -13.37
N LEU A 23 3.57 5.70 -12.19
CA LEU A 23 2.89 4.68 -11.40
C LEU A 23 1.67 4.12 -12.14
N ARG A 24 0.81 5.01 -12.69
CA ARG A 24 -0.38 4.56 -13.43
C ARG A 24 -0.01 3.72 -14.64
N ARG A 25 1.04 4.11 -15.36
CA ARG A 25 1.51 3.34 -16.51
C ARG A 25 1.94 1.94 -16.11
N GLU A 26 2.68 1.82 -15.03
CA GLU A 26 3.20 0.52 -14.60
C GLU A 26 2.09 -0.37 -14.04
N LEU A 27 1.09 0.21 -13.37
CA LEU A 27 -0.01 -0.57 -12.79
C LEU A 27 -1.12 -0.92 -13.79
N ALA A 28 -1.10 -0.36 -14.99
CA ALA A 28 -2.14 -0.60 -15.98
C ALA A 28 -2.28 -2.10 -16.30
N GLY A 29 -3.49 -2.63 -16.13
CA GLY A 29 -3.78 -4.04 -16.40
C GLY A 29 -3.31 -5.02 -15.32
N ARG A 30 -2.72 -4.55 -14.25
CA ARG A 30 -2.26 -5.43 -13.18
C ARG A 30 -3.32 -5.57 -12.09
N GLU A 31 -3.38 -6.74 -11.48
CA GLU A 31 -4.22 -6.97 -10.31
C GLU A 31 -3.56 -6.32 -9.10
N LEU A 32 -4.38 -5.64 -8.28
CA LEU A 32 -3.89 -4.92 -7.11
C LEU A 32 -4.50 -5.50 -5.84
N VAL A 33 -3.69 -5.56 -4.81
CA VAL A 33 -4.09 -6.01 -3.48
C VAL A 33 -3.53 -5.03 -2.44
N SER A 34 -4.21 -4.90 -1.33
CA SER A 34 -3.74 -4.11 -0.19
C SER A 34 -4.38 -4.61 1.11
N SER A 35 -3.98 -4.01 2.21
CA SER A 35 -4.63 -4.21 3.50
C SER A 35 -5.99 -3.50 3.54
N ALA A 36 -6.96 -4.09 4.22
CA ALA A 36 -8.24 -3.43 4.53
C ALA A 36 -8.03 -2.06 5.20
N LEU A 37 -6.90 -1.86 5.87
CA LEU A 37 -6.50 -0.59 6.44
C LEU A 37 -6.53 0.54 5.40
N LEU A 38 -6.20 0.23 4.14
CA LEU A 38 -6.18 1.21 3.07
C LEU A 38 -7.53 1.89 2.88
N ILE A 39 -8.63 1.20 3.15
CA ILE A 39 -9.97 1.78 3.03
C ILE A 39 -10.08 3.04 3.89
N VAL A 40 -9.59 2.96 5.11
CA VAL A 40 -9.65 4.10 6.05
C VAL A 40 -8.55 5.11 5.75
N GLU A 41 -7.30 4.65 5.67
CA GLU A 41 -6.15 5.54 5.44
C GLU A 41 -6.25 6.28 4.11
N GLY A 42 -6.57 5.56 3.04
CA GLY A 42 -6.66 6.14 1.71
C GLY A 42 -7.77 7.17 1.59
N ARG A 43 -8.94 6.85 2.15
CA ARG A 43 -10.08 7.77 2.12
C ARG A 43 -9.84 9.00 2.99
N ARG A 44 -9.28 8.83 4.18
CA ARG A 44 -8.98 9.97 5.06
C ARG A 44 -7.91 10.86 4.47
N ALA A 45 -6.87 10.28 3.88
CA ALA A 45 -5.82 11.06 3.22
C ALA A 45 -6.38 11.83 2.01
N ALA A 46 -7.22 11.20 1.20
CA ALA A 46 -7.81 11.84 0.03
C ALA A 46 -8.69 13.04 0.41
N ARG A 47 -9.40 12.97 1.53
CA ARG A 47 -10.26 14.08 1.99
C ARG A 47 -9.51 15.38 2.18
N ARG A 48 -8.21 15.32 2.52
CA ARG A 48 -7.39 16.52 2.70
C ARG A 48 -7.17 17.28 1.40
N TYR A 49 -7.39 16.63 0.26
CA TYR A 49 -7.12 17.18 -1.07
C TYR A 49 -8.41 17.52 -1.82
N GLY A 50 -9.55 17.49 -1.15
CA GLY A 50 -10.82 17.96 -1.68
C GLY A 50 -11.74 16.86 -2.17
N GLU A 51 -12.92 17.30 -2.67
CA GLU A 51 -14.02 16.41 -3.05
C GLU A 51 -13.67 15.50 -4.24
N LEU A 52 -12.95 16.04 -5.23
CA LEU A 52 -12.56 15.24 -6.39
C LEU A 52 -11.63 14.09 -5.98
N ALA A 53 -10.63 14.38 -5.15
CA ALA A 53 -9.72 13.35 -4.64
C ALA A 53 -10.48 12.31 -3.81
N ALA A 54 -11.43 12.72 -2.99
CA ALA A 54 -12.25 11.82 -2.20
C ALA A 54 -13.07 10.87 -3.08
N ARG A 55 -13.65 11.37 -4.17
CA ARG A 55 -14.40 10.53 -5.12
C ARG A 55 -13.47 9.57 -5.87
N ARG A 56 -12.30 10.04 -6.29
CA ARG A 56 -11.30 9.19 -6.94
C ARG A 56 -10.84 8.07 -6.03
N ALA A 57 -10.67 8.36 -4.74
CA ALA A 57 -10.28 7.35 -3.76
C ALA A 57 -11.33 6.24 -3.67
N ARG A 58 -12.61 6.61 -3.54
CA ARG A 58 -13.69 5.60 -3.48
C ARG A 58 -13.73 4.74 -4.73
N ALA A 59 -13.56 5.35 -5.90
CA ALA A 59 -13.55 4.61 -7.17
C ALA A 59 -12.33 3.67 -7.26
N ALA A 60 -11.15 4.17 -6.92
CA ALA A 60 -9.92 3.36 -6.99
C ALA A 60 -9.95 2.17 -6.04
N LEU A 61 -10.52 2.34 -4.86
CA LEU A 61 -10.61 1.25 -3.87
C LEU A 61 -11.44 0.07 -4.36
N THR A 62 -12.41 0.30 -5.23
CA THR A 62 -13.24 -0.80 -5.78
C THR A 62 -12.44 -1.74 -6.68
N ALA A 63 -11.31 -1.29 -7.21
CA ALA A 63 -10.45 -2.07 -8.10
C ALA A 63 -9.32 -2.81 -7.35
N ILE A 64 -9.25 -2.65 -6.03
CA ILE A 64 -8.20 -3.24 -5.21
C ILE A 64 -8.79 -4.32 -4.32
N THR A 65 -8.21 -5.52 -4.34
CA THR A 65 -8.60 -6.60 -3.43
C THR A 65 -8.06 -6.28 -2.02
N MET A 66 -8.94 -6.29 -1.03
CA MET A 66 -8.56 -5.98 0.34
C MET A 66 -8.35 -7.24 1.17
N ILE A 67 -7.23 -7.28 1.89
CA ILE A 67 -6.90 -8.36 2.81
C ILE A 67 -7.32 -7.94 4.22
N ALA A 68 -8.15 -8.75 4.86
CA ALA A 68 -8.62 -8.46 6.21
C ALA A 68 -7.46 -8.46 7.22
N LEU A 69 -7.55 -7.59 8.21
CA LEU A 69 -6.62 -7.54 9.33
C LEU A 69 -7.03 -8.60 10.36
N ASP A 70 -6.64 -9.83 10.10
CA ASP A 70 -6.92 -10.94 11.01
C ASP A 70 -5.90 -10.99 12.17
N GLU A 71 -6.16 -11.86 13.14
CA GLU A 71 -5.32 -11.98 14.32
C GLU A 71 -3.86 -12.33 14.00
N PRO A 72 -3.57 -13.29 13.10
CA PRO A 72 -2.17 -13.57 12.73
C PRO A 72 -1.44 -12.36 12.15
N ILE A 73 -2.11 -11.54 11.33
CA ILE A 73 -1.50 -10.33 10.76
C ILE A 73 -1.25 -9.31 11.87
N LEU A 74 -2.20 -9.12 12.77
CA LEU A 74 -2.03 -8.19 13.89
C LEU A 74 -0.85 -8.60 14.78
N ASP A 75 -0.75 -9.88 15.11
CA ASP A 75 0.35 -10.40 15.93
C ASP A 75 1.69 -10.21 15.21
N ALA A 76 1.75 -10.53 13.92
CA ALA A 76 2.97 -10.37 13.12
C ALA A 76 3.39 -8.89 13.04
N ALA A 77 2.43 -7.98 12.85
CA ALA A 77 2.71 -6.55 12.78
C ALA A 77 3.33 -6.04 14.10
N ALA A 78 2.83 -6.52 15.23
CA ALA A 78 3.31 -6.12 16.55
C ALA A 78 4.79 -6.49 16.78
N GLU A 79 5.28 -7.53 16.12
CA GLU A 79 6.64 -8.05 16.28
C GLU A 79 7.60 -7.63 15.17
N LEU A 80 7.17 -6.86 14.19
CA LEU A 80 8.04 -6.47 13.07
C LEU A 80 9.16 -5.52 13.48
N ASP A 81 10.33 -5.76 12.90
CA ASP A 81 11.48 -4.87 13.03
C ASP A 81 11.52 -3.83 11.90
N PRO A 82 12.04 -2.62 12.14
CA PRO A 82 12.48 -2.15 13.45
C PRO A 82 11.31 -1.75 14.34
N ALA A 83 11.51 -1.77 15.66
CA ALA A 83 10.46 -1.42 16.62
C ALA A 83 9.92 0.01 16.43
N GLU A 84 10.71 0.89 15.81
CA GLU A 84 10.33 2.27 15.50
C GLU A 84 9.42 2.40 14.29
N LEU A 85 9.20 1.32 13.53
CA LEU A 85 8.28 1.34 12.39
C LEU A 85 6.88 1.67 12.90
N ARG A 86 6.22 2.63 12.25
CA ARG A 86 4.88 3.04 12.70
C ARG A 86 3.89 1.88 12.57
N SER A 87 2.91 1.85 13.47
CA SER A 87 1.92 0.77 13.53
C SER A 87 1.20 0.55 12.20
N LEU A 88 0.81 1.63 11.50
CA LEU A 88 0.12 1.49 10.22
C LEU A 88 1.03 0.91 9.14
N ASP A 89 2.31 1.30 9.12
CA ASP A 89 3.30 0.74 8.20
C ASP A 89 3.59 -0.73 8.54
N ALA A 90 3.65 -1.06 9.83
CA ALA A 90 3.83 -2.44 10.27
C ALA A 90 2.65 -3.32 9.83
N LEU A 91 1.43 -2.79 9.87
CA LEU A 91 0.25 -3.52 9.39
C LEU A 91 0.31 -3.76 7.88
N HIS A 92 0.71 -2.78 7.09
CA HIS A 92 0.93 -2.99 5.65
C HIS A 92 2.00 -4.03 5.39
N LEU A 93 3.13 -3.92 6.07
CA LEU A 93 4.24 -4.85 5.86
C LEU A 93 3.86 -6.27 6.28
N ALA A 94 3.21 -6.45 7.41
CA ALA A 94 2.75 -7.76 7.86
C ALA A 94 1.76 -8.38 6.88
N THR A 95 0.86 -7.57 6.32
CA THR A 95 -0.09 -8.02 5.31
C THR A 95 0.65 -8.49 4.05
N ALA A 96 1.60 -7.70 3.56
CA ALA A 96 2.39 -8.07 2.38
C ALA A 96 3.21 -9.35 2.64
N VAL A 97 3.83 -9.46 3.80
CA VAL A 97 4.59 -10.66 4.18
C VAL A 97 3.69 -11.89 4.23
N SER A 98 2.45 -11.75 4.72
CA SER A 98 1.51 -12.87 4.79
C SER A 98 1.14 -13.41 3.40
N LEU A 99 1.19 -12.57 2.38
CA LEU A 99 0.94 -12.97 1.00
C LEU A 99 2.18 -13.62 0.36
N GLY A 100 3.36 -13.28 0.86
CA GLY A 100 4.62 -13.90 0.45
C GLY A 100 4.81 -13.97 -1.06
N ALA A 101 4.93 -15.19 -1.59
CA ALA A 101 5.12 -15.43 -3.01
C ALA A 101 3.86 -15.16 -3.85
N ASP A 102 2.73 -14.86 -3.24
CA ASP A 102 1.49 -14.58 -3.95
C ASP A 102 1.40 -13.12 -4.43
N ILE A 103 2.40 -12.30 -4.16
CA ILE A 103 2.52 -10.95 -4.73
C ILE A 103 3.83 -10.82 -5.48
N ASP A 104 3.83 -10.00 -6.55
CA ASP A 104 5.05 -9.70 -7.29
C ASP A 104 5.88 -8.62 -6.58
N ARG A 105 5.27 -7.51 -6.25
CA ARG A 105 5.96 -6.34 -5.70
C ARG A 105 5.10 -5.57 -4.74
N LEU A 106 5.77 -4.83 -3.87
CA LEU A 106 5.16 -3.80 -3.04
C LEU A 106 5.44 -2.43 -3.66
N TYR A 107 4.41 -1.70 -4.02
CA TYR A 107 4.52 -0.31 -4.47
C TYR A 107 4.43 0.60 -3.26
N CYS A 108 5.53 1.27 -2.96
CA CYS A 108 5.68 2.09 -1.76
C CYS A 108 6.69 3.19 -2.01
N TYR A 109 6.34 4.43 -1.63
CA TYR A 109 7.23 5.59 -1.74
C TYR A 109 7.73 6.08 -0.39
N ASP A 110 7.26 5.50 0.71
CA ASP A 110 7.74 5.82 2.05
C ASP A 110 9.09 5.15 2.30
N ILE A 111 10.08 5.94 2.71
CA ILE A 111 11.45 5.45 2.89
C ILE A 111 11.54 4.38 3.98
N ARG A 112 10.89 4.60 5.12
CA ARG A 112 10.99 3.69 6.27
C ARG A 112 10.33 2.35 5.98
N LEU A 113 9.14 2.37 5.38
CA LEU A 113 8.46 1.14 5.01
C LEU A 113 9.22 0.40 3.90
N THR A 114 9.76 1.14 2.93
CA THR A 114 10.58 0.57 1.86
C THR A 114 11.78 -0.17 2.43
N ASP A 115 12.51 0.45 3.34
CA ASP A 115 13.69 -0.17 3.95
C ASP A 115 13.32 -1.42 4.74
N ALA A 116 12.25 -1.37 5.52
CA ALA A 116 11.77 -2.51 6.29
C ALA A 116 11.33 -3.66 5.38
N ALA A 117 10.63 -3.34 4.29
CA ALA A 117 10.18 -4.35 3.32
C ALA A 117 11.35 -5.04 2.62
N ARG A 118 12.34 -4.28 2.20
CA ARG A 118 13.54 -4.84 1.57
C ARG A 118 14.31 -5.72 2.53
N HIS A 119 14.36 -5.34 3.79
CA HIS A 119 15.05 -6.11 4.83
C HIS A 119 14.44 -7.51 5.01
N VAL A 120 13.15 -7.67 4.80
CA VAL A 120 12.47 -8.97 4.88
C VAL A 120 12.32 -9.65 3.51
N GLY A 121 13.00 -9.15 2.49
CA GLY A 121 13.08 -9.80 1.18
C GLY A 121 11.94 -9.49 0.22
N ILE A 122 11.13 -8.46 0.49
CA ILE A 122 10.07 -8.04 -0.43
C ILE A 122 10.65 -7.09 -1.48
N GLU A 123 10.36 -7.35 -2.75
CA GLU A 123 10.72 -6.44 -3.83
C GLU A 123 9.83 -5.19 -3.78
N VAL A 124 10.47 -4.01 -3.74
CA VAL A 124 9.77 -2.73 -3.70
C VAL A 124 9.94 -2.01 -5.03
N ALA A 125 8.84 -1.47 -5.55
CA ALA A 125 8.82 -0.68 -6.77
C ALA A 125 8.40 0.76 -6.47
N GLN A 126 9.09 1.70 -7.11
CA GLN A 126 8.85 3.14 -6.95
C GLN A 126 8.95 3.82 -8.32
N PRO A 127 7.99 3.58 -9.23
CA PRO A 127 8.03 4.21 -10.57
C PRO A 127 8.12 5.73 -10.46
N ARG A 128 8.98 6.34 -11.31
CA ARG A 128 9.20 7.79 -11.29
C ARG A 128 9.19 8.37 -12.70
#